data_363bcaac58b4de3a895832772f83a1d9
#
_entry.id   363bcaac58b4de3a895832772f83a1d9
#
_cell.length_a   1.000
_cell.length_b   1.000
_cell.length_c   1.000
_cell.angle_alpha   90.00
_cell.angle_beta   90.00
_cell.angle_gamma   90.00
#
_symmetry.space_group_name_H-M   'P 1'
#
loop_
_entity.id
_entity.type
_entity.pdbx_description
1 polymer ?
#
loop_
_entity_poly.entity_id
_entity_poly.type
_entity_poly.pdbx_seq_one_letter_code
_entity_poly.pdbx_strand_id
1 'polypeptide(L)'
;MVLGELRLMKVTFVSALFDINRVDGRKWEEYLKWFEITLKLRVPMVLFLDRDMQEYIDKRRGDMFSENEYLKTQTLYQTVEDIPYYELKDQIQEILDSDQYKKDMADPERIECKQAMYPIIQYSKFPWLTQAAAMNPHGSDYFFWLDAGGSRFFEDYDLTQNYPSEEAKKALDDMGDSFLVQMNTEYYTDLANAKTLSTDYLYDNRSYVLGSMFGGHKKSLFRVCDMVHDVLMNDMLANNTINNEQIALGYLIKKYPDVFSLYERTNGKHMDLFQELG
;
A
#
# COMPACT_ATOMS: atom_id res chain seq x y z
N MET A 1 -36.30 -23.25 -6.59
CA MET A 1 -35.67 -22.13 -5.84
C MET A 1 -34.26 -22.57 -5.54
N VAL A 2 -33.30 -22.20 -6.39
CA VAL A 2 -31.89 -22.47 -6.15
C VAL A 2 -31.48 -21.51 -5.04
N LEU A 3 -31.18 -22.04 -3.86
CA LEU A 3 -30.52 -21.30 -2.79
C LEU A 3 -29.18 -20.84 -3.39
N GLY A 4 -29.11 -19.54 -3.74
CA GLY A 4 -27.83 -18.95 -4.11
C GLY A 4 -26.86 -19.20 -2.96
N GLU A 5 -25.77 -19.90 -3.21
CA GLU A 5 -24.66 -19.95 -2.28
C GLU A 5 -24.32 -18.51 -1.91
N LEU A 6 -24.47 -18.16 -0.64
CA LEU A 6 -23.95 -16.91 -0.08
C LEU A 6 -22.45 -16.92 -0.38
N ARG A 7 -22.07 -16.22 -1.43
CA ARG A 7 -20.65 -16.08 -1.79
C ARG A 7 -20.00 -15.29 -0.64
N LEU A 8 -19.29 -16.02 0.20
CA LEU A 8 -18.52 -15.41 1.28
C LEU A 8 -17.57 -14.39 0.66
N MET A 9 -17.75 -13.12 1.00
CA MET A 9 -16.81 -12.06 0.62
C MET A 9 -15.41 -12.47 1.05
N LYS A 10 -14.46 -12.32 0.14
CA LYS A 10 -13.06 -12.64 0.38
C LYS A 10 -12.23 -11.38 0.24
N VAL A 11 -11.27 -11.23 1.14
CA VAL A 11 -10.25 -10.20 1.11
C VAL A 11 -8.90 -10.86 0.87
N THR A 12 -8.07 -10.26 0.03
CA THR A 12 -6.66 -10.66 -0.17
C THR A 12 -5.77 -9.50 0.25
N PHE A 13 -4.77 -9.77 1.10
CA PHE A 13 -3.70 -8.82 1.38
C PHE A 13 -2.59 -8.97 0.37
N VAL A 14 -2.10 -7.85 -0.11
CA VAL A 14 -1.00 -7.75 -1.07
C VAL A 14 0.17 -7.06 -0.40
N SER A 15 1.35 -7.62 -0.48
CA SER A 15 2.56 -7.07 0.10
C SER A 15 3.76 -7.33 -0.79
N ALA A 16 4.82 -6.54 -0.61
CA ALA A 16 6.10 -6.75 -1.26
C ALA A 16 7.25 -6.47 -0.32
N LEU A 17 8.36 -7.18 -0.49
CA LEU A 17 9.58 -6.94 0.27
C LEU A 17 10.81 -7.18 -0.60
N PHE A 18 11.60 -6.11 -0.79
CA PHE A 18 12.85 -6.10 -1.51
C PHE A 18 13.91 -5.35 -0.69
N ASP A 19 15.14 -5.84 -0.71
CA ASP A 19 16.26 -5.08 -0.17
C ASP A 19 16.70 -4.03 -1.19
N ILE A 20 16.40 -2.78 -0.91
CA ILE A 20 16.77 -1.64 -1.74
C ILE A 20 18.03 -0.93 -1.20
N ASN A 21 18.76 -1.55 -0.29
CA ASN A 21 19.94 -0.99 0.36
C ASN A 21 19.69 0.43 0.91
N ARG A 22 18.73 0.53 1.84
CA ARG A 22 18.32 1.82 2.43
C ARG A 22 19.49 2.53 3.08
N VAL A 23 19.59 3.84 2.81
CA VAL A 23 20.68 4.71 3.33
C VAL A 23 20.32 5.43 4.64
N ASP A 24 19.10 5.30 5.16
CA ASP A 24 18.61 5.96 6.38
C ASP A 24 18.86 5.17 7.69
N GLY A 25 19.68 4.13 7.62
CA GLY A 25 20.10 3.33 8.78
C GLY A 25 19.17 2.20 9.20
N ARG A 26 17.98 2.04 8.59
CA ARG A 26 17.14 0.87 8.82
C ARG A 26 17.72 -0.35 8.11
N LYS A 27 17.92 -1.43 8.88
CA LYS A 27 18.57 -2.64 8.40
C LYS A 27 17.56 -3.63 7.81
N TRP A 28 18.03 -4.43 6.84
CA TRP A 28 17.24 -5.50 6.22
C TRP A 28 16.66 -6.48 7.26
N GLU A 29 17.45 -6.86 8.27
CA GLU A 29 17.06 -7.78 9.32
C GLU A 29 15.89 -7.27 10.18
N GLU A 30 15.71 -5.95 10.29
CA GLU A 30 14.55 -5.36 10.96
C GLU A 30 13.28 -5.57 10.14
N TYR A 31 13.37 -5.37 8.82
CA TYR A 31 12.24 -5.66 7.91
C TYR A 31 11.87 -7.14 7.93
N LEU A 32 12.83 -8.05 7.94
CA LEU A 32 12.57 -9.48 8.04
C LEU A 32 11.83 -9.85 9.33
N LYS A 33 12.18 -9.23 10.46
CA LYS A 33 11.49 -9.46 11.76
C LYS A 33 10.03 -8.97 11.70
N TRP A 34 9.79 -7.80 11.14
CA TRP A 34 8.42 -7.28 11.00
C TRP A 34 7.62 -8.12 10.02
N PHE A 35 8.22 -8.48 8.90
CA PHE A 35 7.56 -9.30 7.90
C PHE A 35 7.20 -10.68 8.42
N GLU A 36 8.03 -11.28 9.26
CA GLU A 36 7.72 -12.57 9.92
C GLU A 36 6.43 -12.52 10.75
N ILE A 37 6.16 -11.38 11.39
CA ILE A 37 4.90 -11.17 12.12
C ILE A 37 3.75 -11.01 11.12
N THR A 38 3.93 -10.21 10.07
CA THR A 38 2.94 -10.03 9.00
C THR A 38 2.54 -11.36 8.36
N LEU A 39 3.50 -12.27 8.16
CA LEU A 39 3.23 -13.59 7.59
C LEU A 39 2.38 -14.51 8.49
N LYS A 40 2.21 -14.19 9.78
CA LYS A 40 1.33 -14.95 10.70
C LYS A 40 -0.14 -14.62 10.55
N LEU A 41 -0.49 -13.57 9.82
CA LEU A 41 -1.88 -13.14 9.63
C LEU A 41 -2.71 -14.22 8.93
N ARG A 42 -3.90 -14.48 9.46
CA ARG A 42 -4.85 -15.45 8.93
C ARG A 42 -5.73 -14.81 7.84
N VAL A 43 -5.11 -14.53 6.70
CA VAL A 43 -5.73 -13.94 5.52
C VAL A 43 -5.07 -14.50 4.26
N PRO A 44 -5.78 -14.68 3.15
CA PRO A 44 -5.15 -14.96 1.85
C PRO A 44 -4.18 -13.85 1.47
N MET A 45 -3.00 -14.22 0.94
CA MET A 45 -1.98 -13.24 0.56
C MET A 45 -1.50 -13.42 -0.87
N VAL A 46 -1.16 -12.31 -1.52
CA VAL A 46 -0.32 -12.25 -2.71
C VAL A 46 0.95 -11.49 -2.35
N LEU A 47 2.10 -12.11 -2.51
CA LEU A 47 3.40 -11.57 -2.10
C LEU A 47 4.32 -11.41 -3.32
N PHE A 48 4.90 -10.20 -3.47
CA PHE A 48 5.93 -9.89 -4.46
C PHE A 48 7.27 -9.79 -3.76
N LEU A 49 8.19 -10.70 -4.06
CA LEU A 49 9.41 -10.88 -3.27
C LEU A 49 10.62 -11.17 -4.16
N ASP A 50 11.80 -10.88 -3.62
CA ASP A 50 13.03 -11.34 -4.23
C ASP A 50 13.07 -12.89 -4.27
N ARG A 51 13.70 -13.45 -5.30
CA ARG A 51 13.83 -14.90 -5.49
C ARG A 51 14.53 -15.61 -4.33
N ASP A 52 15.44 -14.92 -3.69
CA ASP A 52 16.18 -15.45 -2.53
C ASP A 52 15.29 -15.63 -1.28
N MET A 53 14.05 -15.10 -1.32
CA MET A 53 13.09 -15.22 -0.21
C MET A 53 12.26 -16.52 -0.23
N GLN A 54 12.42 -17.39 -1.24
CA GLN A 54 11.56 -18.58 -1.38
C GLN A 54 11.58 -19.48 -0.15
N GLU A 55 12.76 -19.93 0.28
CA GLU A 55 12.88 -20.81 1.46
C GLU A 55 12.37 -20.13 2.73
N TYR A 56 12.57 -18.81 2.84
CA TYR A 56 12.09 -18.03 3.97
C TYR A 56 10.57 -18.05 4.08
N ILE A 57 9.85 -17.91 2.95
CA ILE A 57 8.38 -17.92 2.89
C ILE A 57 7.82 -19.31 3.09
N ASP A 58 8.36 -20.34 2.40
CA ASP A 58 7.91 -21.72 2.49
C ASP A 58 7.91 -22.20 3.94
N LYS A 59 8.97 -21.90 4.68
CA LYS A 59 9.10 -22.26 6.10
C LYS A 59 8.10 -21.53 7.00
N ARG A 60 7.73 -20.28 6.71
CA ARG A 60 6.92 -19.45 7.62
C ARG A 60 5.44 -19.45 7.26
N ARG A 61 5.13 -19.62 6.00
CA ARG A 61 3.76 -19.52 5.50
C ARG A 61 3.24 -20.85 4.96
N GLY A 62 4.08 -21.63 4.28
CA GLY A 62 3.73 -22.93 3.73
C GLY A 62 3.32 -23.92 4.81
N ASP A 63 4.15 -24.09 5.83
CA ASP A 63 3.89 -25.03 6.92
C ASP A 63 2.71 -24.64 7.81
N MET A 64 2.50 -23.33 8.00
CA MET A 64 1.48 -22.81 8.92
C MET A 64 0.06 -22.95 8.34
N PHE A 65 -0.11 -22.86 7.04
CA PHE A 65 -1.42 -22.78 6.39
C PHE A 65 -1.63 -23.80 5.27
N SER A 66 -0.78 -24.82 5.16
CA SER A 66 -0.81 -25.84 4.10
C SER A 66 -2.15 -26.60 4.00
N GLU A 67 -2.82 -26.80 5.12
CA GLU A 67 -4.09 -27.54 5.19
C GLU A 67 -5.33 -26.66 4.97
N ASN A 68 -5.16 -25.32 4.97
CA ASN A 68 -6.27 -24.39 4.84
C ASN A 68 -6.23 -23.66 3.49
N GLU A 69 -7.02 -24.14 2.53
CA GLU A 69 -7.11 -23.52 1.20
C GLU A 69 -7.51 -22.04 1.22
N TYR A 70 -8.26 -21.61 2.22
CA TYR A 70 -8.67 -20.22 2.40
C TYR A 70 -7.51 -19.31 2.75
N LEU A 71 -6.46 -19.84 3.39
CA LEU A 71 -5.31 -19.05 3.85
C LEU A 71 -4.09 -19.20 2.93
N LYS A 72 -4.27 -19.75 1.73
CA LYS A 72 -3.19 -19.91 0.75
C LYS A 72 -2.50 -18.59 0.43
N THR A 73 -1.23 -18.71 0.15
CA THR A 73 -0.38 -17.61 -0.28
C THR A 73 0.05 -17.84 -1.71
N GLN A 74 -0.17 -16.85 -2.57
CA GLN A 74 0.43 -16.80 -3.90
C GLN A 74 1.67 -15.92 -3.82
N THR A 75 2.83 -16.47 -4.11
CA THR A 75 4.08 -15.71 -4.18
C THR A 75 4.52 -15.56 -5.63
N LEU A 76 4.94 -14.34 -5.98
CA LEU A 76 5.57 -13.98 -7.25
C LEU A 76 7.00 -13.55 -6.95
N TYR A 77 7.96 -14.36 -7.39
CA TYR A 77 9.38 -14.06 -7.23
C TYR A 77 9.89 -13.25 -8.41
N GLN A 78 10.52 -12.13 -8.11
CA GLN A 78 11.03 -11.15 -9.06
C GLN A 78 12.45 -10.76 -8.69
N THR A 79 13.18 -10.13 -9.59
CA THR A 79 14.40 -9.40 -9.25
C THR A 79 14.08 -7.94 -8.96
N VAL A 80 15.04 -7.18 -8.45
CA VAL A 80 14.86 -5.73 -8.21
C VAL A 80 14.57 -4.98 -9.51
N GLU A 81 15.13 -5.44 -10.63
CA GLU A 81 14.91 -4.87 -11.95
C GLU A 81 13.51 -5.12 -12.52
N ASP A 82 12.80 -6.14 -12.01
CA ASP A 82 11.42 -6.46 -12.38
C ASP A 82 10.36 -5.63 -11.60
N ILE A 83 10.82 -4.82 -10.63
CA ILE A 83 9.92 -3.97 -9.85
C ILE A 83 9.26 -2.94 -10.78
N PRO A 84 7.94 -2.75 -10.72
CA PRO A 84 7.28 -1.71 -11.49
C PRO A 84 7.97 -0.34 -11.34
N TYR A 85 8.08 0.41 -12.45
CA TYR A 85 8.77 1.70 -12.50
C TYR A 85 10.30 1.66 -12.25
N TYR A 86 10.93 0.49 -12.18
CA TYR A 86 12.39 0.41 -12.04
C TYR A 86 13.12 1.15 -13.18
N GLU A 87 12.59 1.13 -14.38
CA GLU A 87 13.10 1.84 -15.55
C GLU A 87 13.18 3.37 -15.38
N LEU A 88 12.45 3.94 -14.42
CA LEU A 88 12.49 5.37 -14.09
C LEU A 88 13.59 5.73 -13.08
N LYS A 89 14.36 4.76 -12.59
CA LYS A 89 15.32 4.93 -11.50
C LYS A 89 16.32 6.06 -11.76
N ASP A 90 16.92 6.07 -12.94
CA ASP A 90 17.96 7.06 -13.27
C ASP A 90 17.35 8.45 -13.40
N GLN A 91 16.19 8.58 -14.07
CA GLN A 91 15.45 9.83 -14.17
C GLN A 91 15.05 10.37 -12.78
N ILE A 92 14.53 9.52 -11.91
CA ILE A 92 14.14 9.91 -10.55
C ILE A 92 15.38 10.35 -9.77
N GLN A 93 16.49 9.62 -9.87
CA GLN A 93 17.72 10.00 -9.15
C GLN A 93 18.27 11.35 -9.62
N GLU A 94 18.24 11.62 -10.93
CA GLU A 94 18.64 12.94 -11.48
C GLU A 94 17.76 14.08 -10.91
N ILE A 95 16.45 13.85 -10.78
CA ILE A 95 15.54 14.82 -10.15
C ILE A 95 15.94 15.04 -8.69
N LEU A 96 16.10 13.97 -7.90
CA LEU A 96 16.45 14.03 -6.47
C LEU A 96 17.78 14.75 -6.22
N ASP A 97 18.75 14.60 -7.13
CA ASP A 97 20.07 15.20 -7.01
C ASP A 97 20.12 16.69 -7.44
N SER A 98 19.08 17.17 -8.13
CA SER A 98 19.06 18.53 -8.65
C SER A 98 18.91 19.57 -7.54
N ASP A 99 19.60 20.70 -7.67
CA ASP A 99 19.52 21.82 -6.73
C ASP A 99 18.12 22.45 -6.70
N GLN A 100 17.42 22.45 -7.85
CA GLN A 100 16.07 23.01 -7.94
C GLN A 100 15.08 22.19 -7.12
N TYR A 101 15.11 20.85 -7.27
CA TYR A 101 14.26 19.95 -6.48
C TYR A 101 14.50 20.13 -4.98
N LYS A 102 15.76 20.14 -4.53
CA LYS A 102 16.13 20.33 -3.12
C LYS A 102 15.67 21.67 -2.54
N LYS A 103 15.62 22.70 -3.38
CA LYS A 103 15.14 24.04 -2.99
C LYS A 103 13.61 24.11 -2.87
N ASP A 104 12.90 23.42 -3.77
CA ASP A 104 11.44 23.53 -3.86
C ASP A 104 10.72 22.56 -2.91
N MET A 105 11.38 21.43 -2.56
CA MET A 105 10.80 20.40 -1.68
C MET A 105 10.78 20.90 -0.22
N ALA A 106 9.65 20.73 0.44
CA ALA A 106 9.44 21.18 1.83
C ALA A 106 10.41 20.52 2.84
N ASP A 107 10.77 19.25 2.62
CA ASP A 107 11.76 18.53 3.43
C ASP A 107 12.58 17.57 2.56
N PRO A 108 13.67 18.07 1.94
CA PRO A 108 14.50 17.26 1.04
C PRO A 108 15.39 16.23 1.77
N GLU A 109 15.44 16.27 3.11
CA GLU A 109 16.28 15.36 3.90
C GLU A 109 15.64 14.00 4.14
N ARG A 110 14.36 13.82 3.83
CA ARG A 110 13.66 12.54 3.93
C ARG A 110 14.26 11.50 2.98
N ILE A 111 14.12 10.22 3.33
CA ILE A 111 14.67 9.10 2.53
C ILE A 111 14.08 9.06 1.11
N GLU A 112 12.81 9.34 0.96
CA GLU A 112 12.11 9.42 -0.32
C GLU A 112 12.62 10.52 -1.24
N CYS A 113 13.34 11.51 -0.69
CA CYS A 113 13.98 12.59 -1.42
C CYS A 113 15.48 12.37 -1.68
N LYS A 114 16.02 11.21 -1.29
CA LYS A 114 17.46 10.89 -1.40
C LYS A 114 17.78 9.67 -2.24
N GLN A 115 16.88 8.72 -2.30
CA GLN A 115 17.11 7.43 -2.93
C GLN A 115 15.95 7.06 -3.85
N ALA A 116 16.20 7.02 -5.16
CA ALA A 116 15.18 6.78 -6.19
C ALA A 116 14.40 5.47 -5.98
N MET A 117 15.05 4.42 -5.50
CA MET A 117 14.38 3.15 -5.24
C MET A 117 13.28 3.25 -4.18
N TYR A 118 13.32 4.26 -3.31
CA TYR A 118 12.30 4.42 -2.28
C TYR A 118 10.94 4.84 -2.85
N PRO A 119 10.80 5.96 -3.59
CA PRO A 119 9.55 6.29 -4.27
C PRO A 119 9.16 5.22 -5.32
N ILE A 120 10.10 4.56 -6.00
CA ILE A 120 9.79 3.45 -6.90
C ILE A 120 9.01 2.35 -6.17
N ILE A 121 9.48 1.87 -5.03
CA ILE A 121 8.76 0.88 -4.21
C ILE A 121 7.38 1.41 -3.79
N GLN A 122 7.29 2.67 -3.40
CA GLN A 122 6.02 3.26 -2.95
C GLN A 122 4.98 3.32 -4.07
N TYR A 123 5.36 3.74 -5.27
CA TYR A 123 4.44 3.76 -6.42
C TYR A 123 4.14 2.35 -6.95
N SER A 124 5.05 1.41 -6.82
CA SER A 124 4.86 0.01 -7.24
C SER A 124 3.76 -0.72 -6.47
N LYS A 125 3.34 -0.21 -5.31
CA LYS A 125 2.20 -0.74 -4.54
C LYS A 125 0.94 -0.84 -5.41
N PHE A 126 0.69 0.11 -6.29
CA PHE A 126 -0.52 0.17 -7.12
C PHE A 126 -0.50 -0.86 -8.27
N PRO A 127 0.53 -0.96 -9.12
CA PRO A 127 0.64 -2.04 -10.10
C PRO A 127 0.62 -3.43 -9.46
N TRP A 128 1.26 -3.64 -8.31
CA TRP A 128 1.21 -4.92 -7.60
C TRP A 128 -0.19 -5.25 -7.10
N LEU A 129 -0.94 -4.28 -6.57
CA LEU A 129 -2.34 -4.46 -6.20
C LEU A 129 -3.21 -4.85 -7.41
N THR A 130 -3.06 -4.15 -8.54
CA THR A 130 -3.83 -4.45 -9.74
C THR A 130 -3.44 -5.78 -10.36
N GLN A 131 -2.16 -6.16 -10.34
CA GLN A 131 -1.70 -7.46 -10.78
C GLN A 131 -2.30 -8.57 -9.92
N ALA A 132 -2.29 -8.43 -8.59
CA ALA A 132 -2.91 -9.39 -7.69
C ALA A 132 -4.43 -9.50 -7.92
N ALA A 133 -5.12 -8.39 -8.15
CA ALA A 133 -6.55 -8.35 -8.44
C ALA A 133 -6.90 -8.96 -9.81
N ALA A 134 -6.05 -8.77 -10.83
CA ALA A 134 -6.21 -9.36 -12.15
C ALA A 134 -6.00 -10.88 -12.12
N MET A 135 -4.98 -11.36 -11.43
CA MET A 135 -4.71 -12.78 -11.24
C MET A 135 -5.78 -13.45 -10.38
N ASN A 136 -6.20 -12.78 -9.34
CA ASN A 136 -7.21 -13.17 -8.36
C ASN A 136 -7.13 -14.66 -7.94
N PRO A 137 -5.99 -15.15 -7.43
CA PRO A 137 -5.76 -16.56 -7.15
C PRO A 137 -6.67 -17.12 -6.05
N HIS A 138 -7.24 -16.25 -5.23
CA HIS A 138 -8.08 -16.61 -4.08
C HIS A 138 -9.58 -16.36 -4.32
N GLY A 139 -9.97 -15.82 -5.49
CA GLY A 139 -11.36 -15.49 -5.82
C GLY A 139 -11.92 -14.37 -4.93
N SER A 140 -11.08 -13.38 -4.59
CA SER A 140 -11.43 -12.26 -3.72
C SER A 140 -12.15 -11.14 -4.48
N ASP A 141 -12.96 -10.38 -3.74
CA ASP A 141 -13.63 -9.17 -4.25
C ASP A 141 -12.90 -7.90 -3.83
N TYR A 142 -12.18 -7.94 -2.70
CA TYR A 142 -11.40 -6.84 -2.11
C TYR A 142 -9.93 -7.20 -2.00
N PHE A 143 -9.08 -6.21 -2.26
CA PHE A 143 -7.63 -6.32 -2.15
C PHE A 143 -7.08 -5.13 -1.39
N PHE A 144 -6.23 -5.39 -0.40
CA PHE A 144 -5.59 -4.37 0.38
C PHE A 144 -4.07 -4.51 0.33
N TRP A 145 -3.41 -3.41 0.06
CA TRP A 145 -1.99 -3.29 0.31
C TRP A 145 -1.72 -3.30 1.82
N LEU A 146 -0.71 -4.02 2.22
CA LEU A 146 -0.17 -4.01 3.57
C LEU A 146 1.36 -3.96 3.48
N ASP A 147 1.98 -2.91 4.02
CA ASP A 147 3.44 -2.81 4.06
C ASP A 147 4.03 -4.02 4.80
N ALA A 148 5.07 -4.64 4.24
CA ALA A 148 5.77 -5.77 4.85
C ALA A 148 6.27 -5.46 6.28
N GLY A 149 6.69 -4.22 6.51
CA GLY A 149 7.07 -3.70 7.82
C GLY A 149 5.91 -3.15 8.67
N GLY A 150 4.66 -3.32 8.24
CA GLY A 150 3.47 -2.77 8.91
C GLY A 150 3.28 -3.32 10.32
N SER A 151 3.71 -4.56 10.56
CA SER A 151 3.55 -5.22 11.86
C SER A 151 4.26 -4.50 13.03
N ARG A 152 5.21 -3.60 12.77
CA ARG A 152 5.81 -2.75 13.82
C ARG A 152 4.80 -1.85 14.52
N PHE A 153 3.61 -1.68 13.92
CA PHE A 153 2.51 -0.90 14.46
C PHE A 153 1.36 -1.78 14.97
N PHE A 154 1.52 -3.12 14.98
CA PHE A 154 0.54 -4.06 15.52
C PHE A 154 0.64 -4.08 17.04
N GLU A 155 0.05 -3.12 17.70
CA GLU A 155 -0.07 -3.08 19.14
C GLU A 155 -1.28 -3.92 19.56
N ASP A 156 -1.08 -4.95 20.39
CA ASP A 156 -2.14 -5.76 21.01
C ASP A 156 -3.09 -6.48 20.02
N TYR A 157 -2.64 -6.79 18.79
CA TYR A 157 -3.45 -7.55 17.84
C TYR A 157 -3.45 -9.04 18.11
N ASP A 158 -4.65 -9.63 18.05
CA ASP A 158 -4.81 -11.08 18.01
C ASP A 158 -4.55 -11.61 16.60
N LEU A 159 -3.31 -12.08 16.37
CA LEU A 159 -2.92 -12.67 15.08
C LEU A 159 -3.62 -14.01 14.79
N THR A 160 -4.40 -14.55 15.75
CA THR A 160 -5.12 -15.82 15.57
C THR A 160 -6.50 -15.65 14.95
N GLN A 161 -7.04 -14.43 14.90
CA GLN A 161 -8.31 -14.15 14.25
C GLN A 161 -8.20 -14.18 12.72
N ASN A 162 -9.30 -14.49 12.03
CA ASN A 162 -9.37 -14.44 10.58
C ASN A 162 -9.71 -13.03 10.09
N TYR A 163 -9.08 -12.64 8.99
CA TYR A 163 -9.36 -11.38 8.30
C TYR A 163 -10.12 -11.62 6.99
N PRO A 164 -11.11 -10.80 6.67
CA PRO A 164 -11.76 -9.84 7.57
C PRO A 164 -12.73 -10.53 8.53
N SER A 165 -13.11 -9.83 9.61
CA SER A 165 -14.22 -10.24 10.48
C SER A 165 -15.57 -10.18 9.76
N GLU A 166 -16.62 -10.74 10.34
CA GLU A 166 -17.96 -10.66 9.76
C GLU A 166 -18.51 -9.21 9.77
N GLU A 167 -18.11 -8.43 10.75
CA GLU A 167 -18.48 -7.00 10.86
C GLU A 167 -17.79 -6.19 9.77
N ALA A 168 -16.50 -6.41 9.57
CA ALA A 168 -15.73 -5.75 8.52
C ALA A 168 -16.24 -6.11 7.11
N LYS A 169 -16.64 -7.37 6.88
CA LYS A 169 -17.25 -7.78 5.60
C LYS A 169 -18.49 -6.95 5.28
N LYS A 170 -19.35 -6.74 6.28
CA LYS A 170 -20.55 -5.93 6.09
C LYS A 170 -20.21 -4.47 5.79
N ALA A 171 -19.24 -3.90 6.50
CA ALA A 171 -18.78 -2.53 6.26
C ALA A 171 -18.21 -2.36 4.84
N LEU A 172 -17.44 -3.36 4.36
CA LEU A 172 -16.91 -3.36 3.00
C LEU A 172 -18.02 -3.45 1.94
N ASP A 173 -19.05 -4.29 2.18
CA ASP A 173 -20.22 -4.37 1.28
C ASP A 173 -20.97 -3.04 1.21
N ASP A 174 -21.16 -2.37 2.33
CA ASP A 174 -21.86 -1.09 2.41
C ASP A 174 -21.06 0.04 1.69
N MET A 175 -19.73 -0.06 1.66
CA MET A 175 -18.86 0.89 0.93
C MET A 175 -18.88 0.72 -0.60
N GLY A 176 -19.24 -0.45 -1.09
CA GLY A 176 -19.32 -0.74 -2.53
C GLY A 176 -17.97 -0.66 -3.25
N ASP A 177 -17.95 -0.01 -4.43
CA ASP A 177 -16.78 0.04 -5.33
C ASP A 177 -15.76 1.15 -4.95
N SER A 178 -15.72 1.64 -3.70
CA SER A 178 -14.79 2.70 -3.28
C SER A 178 -13.37 2.17 -3.05
N PHE A 179 -12.40 3.09 -3.13
CA PHE A 179 -11.02 2.85 -2.69
C PHE A 179 -10.82 3.43 -1.30
N LEU A 180 -10.47 2.58 -0.35
CA LEU A 180 -10.36 2.92 1.06
C LEU A 180 -8.95 3.32 1.42
N VAL A 181 -8.79 4.47 2.08
CA VAL A 181 -7.54 4.97 2.63
C VAL A 181 -7.74 5.45 4.06
N GLN A 182 -6.73 5.24 4.90
CA GLN A 182 -6.74 5.75 6.27
C GLN A 182 -6.23 7.17 6.30
N MET A 183 -6.97 8.05 6.99
CA MET A 183 -6.58 9.43 7.23
C MET A 183 -5.43 9.52 8.23
N ASN A 184 -4.53 10.46 8.00
CA ASN A 184 -3.54 10.87 8.99
C ASN A 184 -4.17 11.90 9.94
N THR A 185 -4.39 11.53 11.18
CA THR A 185 -5.08 12.37 12.17
C THR A 185 -4.36 13.67 12.47
N GLU A 186 -3.03 13.73 12.31
CA GLU A 186 -2.24 14.94 12.51
C GLU A 186 -2.66 16.08 11.56
N TYR A 187 -3.06 15.73 10.32
CA TYR A 187 -3.40 16.71 9.28
C TYR A 187 -4.87 16.67 8.86
N TYR A 188 -5.72 15.97 9.63
CA TYR A 188 -7.14 15.78 9.30
C TYR A 188 -7.87 17.11 9.07
N THR A 189 -7.70 18.07 9.98
CA THR A 189 -8.37 19.39 9.91
C THR A 189 -7.96 20.14 8.64
N ASP A 190 -6.69 20.09 8.27
CA ASP A 190 -6.16 20.75 7.07
C ASP A 190 -6.77 20.14 5.79
N LEU A 191 -6.84 18.82 5.72
CA LEU A 191 -7.45 18.15 4.58
C LEU A 191 -8.96 18.42 4.53
N ALA A 192 -9.67 18.33 5.64
CA ALA A 192 -11.12 18.57 5.70
C ALA A 192 -11.48 19.98 5.21
N ASN A 193 -10.70 21.00 5.59
CA ASN A 193 -10.91 22.39 5.24
C ASN A 193 -10.46 22.76 3.82
N ALA A 194 -9.51 22.04 3.23
CA ALA A 194 -9.06 22.27 1.87
C ALA A 194 -10.14 21.86 0.87
N LYS A 195 -10.66 22.81 0.07
CA LYS A 195 -11.61 22.49 -1.01
C LYS A 195 -10.92 21.78 -2.17
N THR A 196 -9.72 22.23 -2.51
CA THR A 196 -8.85 21.66 -3.54
C THR A 196 -7.41 21.77 -3.08
N LEU A 197 -6.54 20.92 -3.59
CA LEU A 197 -5.09 21.07 -3.44
C LEU A 197 -4.52 21.52 -4.79
N SER A 198 -3.67 22.56 -4.76
CA SER A 198 -2.89 22.96 -5.95
C SER A 198 -1.77 21.96 -6.22
N THR A 199 -1.13 22.06 -7.38
CA THR A 199 0.08 21.29 -7.70
C THR A 199 1.24 21.58 -6.74
N ASP A 200 1.24 22.73 -6.05
CA ASP A 200 2.25 23.02 -5.03
C ASP A 200 2.25 22.01 -3.88
N TYR A 201 1.09 21.35 -3.62
CA TYR A 201 1.01 20.28 -2.66
C TYR A 201 1.91 19.09 -3.02
N LEU A 202 2.25 18.88 -4.27
CA LEU A 202 3.16 17.81 -4.70
C LEU A 202 4.59 18.00 -4.17
N TYR A 203 4.93 19.20 -3.70
CA TYR A 203 6.20 19.55 -3.03
C TYR A 203 6.11 19.55 -1.50
N ASP A 204 4.93 19.27 -0.93
CA ASP A 204 4.70 19.30 0.52
C ASP A 204 5.24 18.01 1.19
N ASN A 205 5.46 18.10 2.51
CA ASN A 205 5.80 16.93 3.35
C ASN A 205 4.64 16.48 4.26
N ARG A 206 3.49 17.16 4.20
CA ARG A 206 2.30 16.82 4.99
C ARG A 206 1.48 15.74 4.30
N SER A 207 1.67 14.50 4.70
CA SER A 207 0.88 13.36 4.20
C SER A 207 -0.48 13.30 4.88
N TYR A 208 -1.55 13.62 4.16
CA TYR A 208 -2.92 13.59 4.69
C TYR A 208 -3.47 12.18 4.88
N VAL A 209 -2.84 11.19 4.28
CA VAL A 209 -3.22 9.78 4.39
C VAL A 209 -2.03 8.92 4.77
N LEU A 210 -2.29 7.73 5.28
CA LEU A 210 -1.27 6.76 5.63
C LEU A 210 -1.08 5.75 4.49
N GLY A 211 0.18 5.51 4.13
CA GLY A 211 0.56 4.61 3.03
C GLY A 211 0.82 3.16 3.45
N SER A 212 0.72 2.86 4.75
CA SER A 212 1.00 1.52 5.29
C SER A 212 -0.07 0.48 4.93
N MET A 213 -1.31 0.92 4.77
CA MET A 213 -2.44 0.10 4.35
C MET A 213 -3.47 0.93 3.59
N PHE A 214 -3.91 0.43 2.45
CA PHE A 214 -5.00 0.96 1.64
C PHE A 214 -5.47 -0.09 0.65
N GLY A 215 -6.63 0.10 0.05
CA GLY A 215 -7.16 -0.84 -0.94
C GLY A 215 -8.65 -0.67 -1.15
N GLY A 216 -9.32 -1.73 -1.60
CA GLY A 216 -10.76 -1.68 -1.83
C GLY A 216 -11.25 -2.76 -2.78
N HIS A 217 -12.44 -2.54 -3.32
CA HIS A 217 -13.00 -3.44 -4.31
C HIS A 217 -12.15 -3.44 -5.60
N LYS A 218 -11.98 -4.62 -6.22
CA LYS A 218 -11.12 -4.77 -7.42
C LYS A 218 -11.40 -3.80 -8.56
N LYS A 219 -12.65 -3.31 -8.71
CA LYS A 219 -12.99 -2.32 -9.74
C LYS A 219 -12.38 -0.96 -9.48
N SER A 220 -12.32 -0.53 -8.20
CA SER A 220 -11.71 0.75 -7.83
C SER A 220 -10.19 0.73 -7.97
N LEU A 221 -9.55 -0.43 -7.74
CA LEU A 221 -8.09 -0.56 -7.81
C LEU A 221 -7.53 -0.17 -9.17
N PHE A 222 -8.11 -0.69 -10.26
CA PHE A 222 -7.64 -0.36 -11.62
C PHE A 222 -7.73 1.14 -11.89
N ARG A 223 -8.87 1.74 -11.54
CA ARG A 223 -9.07 3.18 -11.71
C ARG A 223 -8.07 4.01 -10.91
N VAL A 224 -7.86 3.67 -9.64
CA VAL A 224 -6.93 4.43 -8.77
C VAL A 224 -5.49 4.21 -9.20
N CYS A 225 -5.12 3.00 -9.65
CA CYS A 225 -3.81 2.74 -10.22
C CYS A 225 -3.50 3.65 -11.41
N ASP A 226 -4.42 3.76 -12.37
CA ASP A 226 -4.28 4.65 -13.52
C ASP A 226 -4.14 6.12 -13.09
N MET A 227 -4.98 6.56 -12.13
CA MET A 227 -4.93 7.94 -11.61
C MET A 227 -3.60 8.25 -10.91
N VAL A 228 -3.07 7.31 -10.11
CA VAL A 228 -1.77 7.48 -9.43
C VAL A 228 -0.63 7.46 -10.44
N HIS A 229 -0.70 6.60 -11.46
CA HIS A 229 0.25 6.60 -12.57
C HIS A 229 0.26 7.96 -13.30
N ASP A 230 -0.92 8.52 -13.59
CA ASP A 230 -1.03 9.83 -14.23
C ASP A 230 -0.40 10.94 -13.37
N VAL A 231 -0.62 10.95 -12.06
CA VAL A 231 0.03 11.91 -11.15
C VAL A 231 1.55 11.74 -11.18
N LEU A 232 2.05 10.51 -11.11
CA LEU A 232 3.49 10.24 -11.17
C LEU A 232 4.10 10.76 -12.48
N MET A 233 3.52 10.37 -13.62
CA MET A 233 4.13 10.66 -14.92
C MET A 233 3.90 12.11 -15.37
N ASN A 234 2.69 12.62 -15.22
CA ASN A 234 2.26 13.89 -15.84
C ASN A 234 2.32 15.08 -14.88
N ASP A 235 2.05 14.85 -13.59
CA ASP A 235 2.04 15.93 -12.60
C ASP A 235 3.38 16.04 -11.86
N MET A 236 4.12 14.93 -11.67
CA MET A 236 5.42 14.95 -10.99
C MET A 236 6.59 14.88 -11.96
N LEU A 237 6.84 13.77 -12.62
CA LEU A 237 8.07 13.58 -13.42
C LEU A 237 8.17 14.56 -14.58
N ALA A 238 7.06 14.88 -15.25
CA ALA A 238 7.03 15.89 -16.31
C ALA A 238 7.39 17.31 -15.81
N ASN A 239 7.26 17.57 -14.50
CA ASN A 239 7.63 18.81 -13.84
C ASN A 239 8.93 18.73 -13.03
N ASN A 240 9.74 17.71 -13.27
CA ASN A 240 11.00 17.47 -12.57
C ASN A 240 10.85 17.42 -11.05
N THR A 241 9.78 16.80 -10.56
CA THR A 241 9.56 16.54 -9.15
C THR A 241 9.16 15.10 -8.90
N ILE A 242 9.29 14.67 -7.68
CA ILE A 242 8.85 13.37 -7.17
C ILE A 242 8.57 13.49 -5.67
N ASN A 243 7.55 12.82 -5.17
CA ASN A 243 7.24 12.71 -3.76
C ASN A 243 6.68 11.31 -3.48
N ASN A 244 6.34 11.01 -2.22
CA ASN A 244 5.78 9.71 -1.86
C ASN A 244 4.33 9.54 -2.35
N GLU A 245 3.87 8.29 -2.38
CA GLU A 245 2.53 7.93 -2.83
C GLU A 245 1.40 8.52 -1.96
N GLN A 246 1.69 8.86 -0.71
CA GLN A 246 0.70 9.47 0.20
C GLN A 246 0.34 10.88 -0.24
N ILE A 247 1.31 11.62 -0.78
CA ILE A 247 1.09 12.95 -1.36
C ILE A 247 0.23 12.83 -2.63
N ALA A 248 0.53 11.87 -3.51
CA ALA A 248 -0.29 11.60 -4.69
C ALA A 248 -1.73 11.22 -4.31
N LEU A 249 -1.91 10.34 -3.32
CA LEU A 249 -3.25 9.97 -2.83
C LEU A 249 -3.99 11.17 -2.23
N GLY A 250 -3.35 11.98 -1.39
CA GLY A 250 -3.95 13.19 -0.82
C GLY A 250 -4.42 14.17 -1.90
N TYR A 251 -3.61 14.38 -2.94
CA TYR A 251 -3.97 15.19 -4.11
C TYR A 251 -5.19 14.64 -4.84
N LEU A 252 -5.19 13.32 -5.12
CA LEU A 252 -6.29 12.64 -5.82
C LEU A 252 -7.59 12.63 -5.05
N ILE A 253 -7.57 12.43 -3.72
CA ILE A 253 -8.75 12.47 -2.86
C ILE A 253 -9.47 13.82 -3.00
N LYS A 254 -8.74 14.91 -3.07
CA LYS A 254 -9.34 16.24 -3.25
C LYS A 254 -9.82 16.50 -4.67
N LYS A 255 -9.15 15.91 -5.65
CA LYS A 255 -9.51 16.05 -7.08
C LYS A 255 -10.72 15.17 -7.45
N TYR A 256 -10.85 14.00 -6.81
CA TYR A 256 -11.86 12.97 -7.15
C TYR A 256 -12.49 12.34 -5.89
N PRO A 257 -13.17 13.13 -5.02
CA PRO A 257 -13.63 12.65 -3.72
C PRO A 257 -14.59 11.45 -3.81
N ASP A 258 -15.36 11.32 -4.89
CA ASP A 258 -16.33 10.24 -5.07
C ASP A 258 -15.68 8.86 -5.33
N VAL A 259 -14.36 8.82 -5.56
CA VAL A 259 -13.62 7.57 -5.81
C VAL A 259 -13.15 6.93 -4.51
N PHE A 260 -12.94 7.75 -3.49
CA PHE A 260 -12.28 7.36 -2.25
C PHE A 260 -13.25 7.32 -1.08
N SER A 261 -13.12 6.29 -0.24
CA SER A 261 -13.68 6.27 1.11
C SER A 261 -12.56 6.52 2.11
N LEU A 262 -12.79 7.48 3.00
CA LEU A 262 -11.80 7.89 3.99
C LEU A 262 -12.13 7.23 5.32
N TYR A 263 -11.17 6.48 5.86
CA TYR A 263 -11.27 5.92 7.18
C TYR A 263 -10.75 6.92 8.21
N GLU A 264 -11.67 7.47 9.01
CA GLU A 264 -11.43 8.53 9.97
C GLU A 264 -11.43 7.97 11.39
N ARG A 265 -10.36 7.37 11.83
CA ARG A 265 -10.27 7.01 13.24
C ARG A 265 -9.46 8.02 14.04
N THR A 266 -9.94 8.31 15.25
CA THR A 266 -9.45 9.40 16.10
C THR A 266 -8.34 9.01 17.07
N ASN A 267 -7.94 7.74 17.15
CA ASN A 267 -6.91 7.28 18.08
C ASN A 267 -5.47 7.43 17.57
N GLY A 268 -5.27 7.94 16.34
CA GLY A 268 -3.93 8.29 15.84
C GLY A 268 -3.00 7.12 15.55
N LYS A 269 -3.50 5.89 15.48
CA LYS A 269 -2.68 4.71 15.21
C LYS A 269 -2.45 4.53 13.72
N HIS A 270 -1.23 4.18 13.33
CA HIS A 270 -0.85 3.99 11.93
C HIS A 270 -1.54 2.81 11.24
N MET A 271 -2.16 1.89 11.97
CA MET A 271 -2.79 0.68 11.45
C MET A 271 -4.24 0.50 11.91
N ASP A 272 -4.94 1.60 12.19
CA ASP A 272 -6.35 1.54 12.59
C ASP A 272 -7.24 0.85 11.54
N LEU A 273 -6.99 1.10 10.24
CA LEU A 273 -7.69 0.41 9.16
C LEU A 273 -7.49 -1.11 9.22
N PHE A 274 -6.27 -1.57 9.52
CA PHE A 274 -5.99 -2.98 9.68
C PHE A 274 -6.79 -3.58 10.85
N GLN A 275 -6.89 -2.85 11.96
CA GLN A 275 -7.64 -3.25 13.14
C GLN A 275 -9.14 -3.40 12.84
N GLU A 276 -9.70 -2.51 12.05
CA GLU A 276 -11.12 -2.57 11.67
C GLU A 276 -11.47 -3.74 10.74
N LEU A 277 -10.50 -4.32 10.07
CA LEU A 277 -10.71 -5.52 9.26
C LEU A 277 -10.68 -6.82 10.09
N GLY A 278 -10.32 -6.73 11.37
CA GLY A 278 -10.19 -7.88 12.28
C GLY A 278 -11.28 -8.08 13.30
#